data_b0a2292f9ff47f5e20711b1928dc350f
#
_entry.id   b0a2292f9ff47f5e20711b1928dc350f
#
_cell.length_a   1.000
_cell.length_b   1.000
_cell.length_c   1.000
_cell.angle_alpha   90.00
_cell.angle_beta   90.00
_cell.angle_gamma   90.00
#
_symmetry.space_group_name_H-M   'P 1'
#
loop_
_entity.id
_entity.type
_entity.pdbx_description
1 polymer ?
#
loop_
_entity_poly.entity_id
_entity_poly.type
_entity_poly.pdbx_seq_one_letter_code
_entity_poly.pdbx_strand_id
1 'polypeptide(L)'
;MITVIISVDPSTKFLFDIVKSLKSNSIKFELIEVHPNNASYKNCLDKIKELPENNTILFLGHGQDNQIYGGELLNGYPKQPLVKRNEMGIFKNQNLFLLACDSASLIKSSFRIAKTNKAIGFGPLPTEIEEVENDKKLANEGITLDTIELFKQAINETVILSLLEFFKDESKDFIFLKDYLNLHLNKRINKAILEEDNRNLADLLFNMKNDMVIY
;
A
#
# COMPACT_ATOMS: atom_id res chain seq x y z
N MET A 1 -15.18 -0.30 11.62
CA MET A 1 -14.51 1.02 11.59
C MET A 1 -13.34 0.97 10.60
N ILE A 2 -12.93 2.11 10.03
CA ILE A 2 -11.82 2.19 9.09
C ILE A 2 -10.76 3.11 9.68
N THR A 3 -9.49 2.71 9.62
CA THR A 3 -8.34 3.52 10.01
C THR A 3 -7.36 3.58 8.83
N VAL A 4 -7.00 4.78 8.41
CA VAL A 4 -5.97 5.00 7.40
C VAL A 4 -4.70 5.46 8.10
N ILE A 5 -3.62 4.72 7.92
CA ILE A 5 -2.28 5.04 8.42
C ILE A 5 -1.44 5.42 7.19
N ILE A 6 -0.89 6.62 7.17
CA ILE A 6 -0.07 7.08 6.06
C ILE A 6 1.29 7.57 6.55
N SER A 7 2.36 7.08 5.92
CA SER A 7 3.72 7.56 6.16
C SER A 7 3.92 8.90 5.49
N VAL A 8 4.42 9.87 6.24
CA VAL A 8 4.65 11.24 5.73
C VAL A 8 6.10 11.37 5.30
N ASP A 9 6.34 11.25 4.00
CA ASP A 9 7.63 11.48 3.36
C ASP A 9 7.45 11.94 1.90
N PRO A 10 8.50 12.49 1.27
CA PRO A 10 8.41 13.03 -0.09
C PRO A 10 8.02 11.99 -1.15
N SER A 11 8.52 10.77 -1.06
CA SER A 11 8.34 9.72 -2.07
C SER A 11 6.93 9.08 -2.02
N THR A 12 6.30 9.07 -0.85
CA THR A 12 4.92 8.55 -0.67
C THR A 12 3.84 9.63 -0.76
N LYS A 13 4.21 10.88 -1.04
CA LYS A 13 3.27 12.02 -1.10
C LYS A 13 2.08 11.77 -2.05
N PHE A 14 2.29 11.04 -3.14
CA PHE A 14 1.24 10.72 -4.11
C PHE A 14 0.10 9.90 -3.47
N LEU A 15 0.37 9.09 -2.44
CA LEU A 15 -0.63 8.27 -1.75
C LEU A 15 -1.68 9.10 -0.97
N PHE A 16 -1.38 10.39 -0.69
CA PHE A 16 -2.38 11.30 -0.09
C PHE A 16 -3.59 11.52 -0.98
N ASP A 17 -3.50 11.28 -2.28
CA ASP A 17 -4.65 11.39 -3.19
C ASP A 17 -5.70 10.30 -2.91
N ILE A 18 -5.27 9.12 -2.41
CA ILE A 18 -6.20 8.09 -1.89
C ILE A 18 -6.97 8.66 -0.69
N VAL A 19 -6.28 9.26 0.28
CA VAL A 19 -6.89 9.86 1.48
C VAL A 19 -7.89 10.96 1.10
N LYS A 20 -7.49 11.86 0.18
CA LYS A 20 -8.36 12.93 -0.32
C LYS A 20 -9.62 12.38 -1.00
N SER A 21 -9.45 11.35 -1.84
CA SER A 21 -10.55 10.72 -2.55
C SER A 21 -11.53 10.03 -1.61
N LEU A 22 -11.06 9.30 -0.59
CA LEU A 22 -11.93 8.71 0.42
C LEU A 22 -12.73 9.79 1.16
N LYS A 23 -12.09 10.91 1.56
CA LYS A 23 -12.77 12.06 2.20
C LYS A 23 -13.83 12.69 1.31
N SER A 24 -13.50 12.97 0.05
CA SER A 24 -14.41 13.60 -0.91
C SER A 24 -15.63 12.74 -1.25
N ASN A 25 -15.49 11.42 -1.13
CA ASN A 25 -16.59 10.46 -1.31
C ASN A 25 -17.31 10.10 0.00
N SER A 26 -17.12 10.89 1.06
CA SER A 26 -17.81 10.76 2.35
C SER A 26 -17.56 9.43 3.08
N ILE A 27 -16.47 8.75 2.77
CA ILE A 27 -16.06 7.56 3.54
C ILE A 27 -15.55 8.03 4.90
N LYS A 28 -16.14 7.51 5.98
CA LYS A 28 -15.75 7.83 7.36
C LYS A 28 -14.57 6.96 7.79
N PHE A 29 -13.47 7.57 8.19
CA PHE A 29 -12.29 6.88 8.72
C PHE A 29 -11.52 7.75 9.71
N GLU A 30 -10.75 7.13 10.59
CA GLU A 30 -9.71 7.80 11.36
C GLU A 30 -8.43 7.90 10.52
N LEU A 31 -7.80 9.07 10.48
CA LEU A 31 -6.51 9.27 9.83
C LEU A 31 -5.39 9.34 10.86
N ILE A 32 -4.35 8.54 10.67
CA ILE A 32 -3.11 8.57 11.43
C ILE A 32 -1.96 8.88 10.47
N GLU A 33 -1.45 10.11 10.54
CA GLU A 33 -0.26 10.52 9.80
C GLU A 33 0.99 10.20 10.63
N VAL A 34 1.90 9.41 10.06
CA VAL A 34 3.15 9.04 10.73
C VAL A 34 4.24 9.99 10.24
N HIS A 35 4.45 11.07 10.97
CA HIS A 35 5.49 12.05 10.70
C HIS A 35 6.88 11.55 11.10
N PRO A 36 7.97 12.11 10.52
CA PRO A 36 9.35 11.70 10.79
C PRO A 36 9.83 12.16 12.16
N ASN A 37 9.26 11.61 13.22
CA ASN A 37 9.67 11.84 14.61
C ASN A 37 9.17 10.74 15.54
N ASN A 38 9.90 10.51 16.63
CA ASN A 38 9.61 9.44 17.61
C ASN A 38 8.22 9.55 18.24
N ALA A 39 7.74 10.76 18.49
CA ALA A 39 6.44 10.98 19.14
C ALA A 39 5.30 10.51 18.22
N SER A 40 5.39 10.79 16.91
CA SER A 40 4.41 10.36 15.92
C SER A 40 4.40 8.84 15.73
N TYR A 41 5.57 8.22 15.70
CA TYR A 41 5.69 6.76 15.65
C TYR A 41 5.05 6.10 16.87
N LYS A 42 5.38 6.57 18.07
CA LYS A 42 4.80 6.07 19.31
C LYS A 42 3.29 6.24 19.32
N ASN A 43 2.79 7.42 18.99
CA ASN A 43 1.35 7.71 18.93
C ASN A 43 0.62 6.77 17.97
N CYS A 44 1.20 6.51 16.78
CA CYS A 44 0.62 5.56 15.82
C CYS A 44 0.50 4.15 16.42
N LEU A 45 1.58 3.64 17.02
CA LEU A 45 1.59 2.31 17.64
C LEU A 45 0.60 2.20 18.80
N ASP A 46 0.49 3.24 19.63
CA ASP A 46 -0.44 3.25 20.76
C ASP A 46 -1.90 3.27 20.26
N LYS A 47 -2.21 4.08 19.24
CA LYS A 47 -3.52 4.08 18.59
C LYS A 47 -3.89 2.74 17.96
N ILE A 48 -2.96 2.06 17.27
CA ILE A 48 -3.23 0.74 16.69
C ILE A 48 -3.65 -0.27 17.77
N LYS A 49 -3.02 -0.23 18.96
CA LYS A 49 -3.38 -1.12 20.07
C LYS A 49 -4.77 -0.87 20.65
N GLU A 50 -5.28 0.35 20.51
CA GLU A 50 -6.59 0.76 21.01
C GLU A 50 -7.73 0.51 20.03
N LEU A 51 -7.42 0.10 18.77
CA LEU A 51 -8.43 -0.14 17.75
C LEU A 51 -9.34 -1.31 18.15
N PRO A 52 -10.65 -1.18 17.92
CA PRO A 52 -11.59 -2.29 18.14
C PRO A 52 -11.28 -3.46 17.19
N GLU A 53 -11.63 -4.66 17.61
CA GLU A 53 -11.53 -5.84 16.75
C GLU A 53 -12.34 -5.67 15.45
N ASN A 54 -11.93 -6.37 14.40
CA ASN A 54 -12.53 -6.29 13.06
C ASN A 54 -12.44 -4.91 12.39
N ASN A 55 -11.57 -4.01 12.89
CA ASN A 55 -11.31 -2.76 12.19
C ASN A 55 -10.56 -3.00 10.88
N THR A 56 -10.82 -2.20 9.86
CA THR A 56 -10.09 -2.21 8.60
C THR A 56 -8.98 -1.18 8.65
N ILE A 57 -7.73 -1.63 8.58
CA ILE A 57 -6.54 -0.77 8.55
C ILE A 57 -6.03 -0.70 7.11
N LEU A 58 -5.97 0.51 6.56
CA LEU A 58 -5.29 0.82 5.31
C LEU A 58 -3.95 1.46 5.66
N PHE A 59 -2.85 0.74 5.46
CA PHE A 59 -1.50 1.28 5.55
C PHE A 59 -1.02 1.72 4.17
N LEU A 60 -0.60 2.97 4.07
CA LEU A 60 -0.12 3.62 2.84
C LEU A 60 1.30 4.14 3.09
N GLY A 61 2.32 3.52 2.49
CA GLY A 61 3.69 3.92 2.75
C GLY A 61 4.74 2.94 2.24
N HIS A 62 5.94 3.03 2.79
CA HIS A 62 7.04 2.14 2.45
C HIS A 62 6.98 0.81 3.19
N GLY A 63 7.51 -0.22 2.54
CA GLY A 63 7.68 -1.55 3.13
C GLY A 63 8.88 -2.30 2.58
N GLN A 64 9.14 -3.40 3.23
CA GLN A 64 10.05 -4.47 2.82
C GLN A 64 9.48 -5.81 3.26
N ASP A 65 10.14 -6.89 2.88
CA ASP A 65 9.75 -8.28 3.23
C ASP A 65 9.68 -8.59 4.73
N ASN A 66 10.25 -7.72 5.57
CA ASN A 66 10.38 -7.92 7.01
C ASN A 66 9.87 -6.75 7.88
N GLN A 67 9.36 -5.65 7.28
CA GLN A 67 8.87 -4.49 8.02
C GLN A 67 8.10 -3.49 7.15
N ILE A 68 7.29 -2.65 7.82
CA ILE A 68 6.76 -1.41 7.25
C ILE A 68 7.42 -0.22 7.93
N TYR A 69 7.50 0.90 7.22
CA TYR A 69 8.19 2.11 7.67
C TYR A 69 7.22 3.25 7.98
N GLY A 70 7.58 4.10 8.91
CA GLY A 70 6.91 5.38 9.13
C GLY A 70 7.43 6.47 8.20
N GLY A 71 7.17 7.73 8.56
CA GLY A 71 7.61 8.89 7.79
C GLY A 71 9.12 9.09 7.81
N GLU A 72 9.63 9.75 6.76
CA GLU A 72 11.04 10.06 6.57
C GLU A 72 11.23 11.54 6.22
N LEU A 73 12.38 12.09 6.61
CA LEU A 73 12.86 13.39 6.19
C LEU A 73 14.33 13.25 5.76
N LEU A 74 14.61 13.45 4.48
CA LEU A 74 15.92 13.20 3.85
C LEU A 74 17.12 13.81 4.58
N ASN A 75 16.95 15.01 5.18
CA ASN A 75 18.00 15.73 5.89
C ASN A 75 17.72 15.89 7.39
N GLY A 76 17.29 14.84 8.09
CA GLY A 76 17.05 14.99 9.52
C GLY A 76 16.53 13.77 10.24
N TYR A 77 15.59 13.05 9.67
CA TYR A 77 15.01 11.86 10.31
C TYR A 77 14.98 10.70 9.29
N PRO A 78 15.92 9.76 9.39
CA PRO A 78 16.04 8.66 8.42
C PRO A 78 14.86 7.72 8.52
N LYS A 79 14.59 6.99 7.45
CA LYS A 79 13.58 5.92 7.38
C LYS A 79 13.80 4.91 8.52
N GLN A 80 12.79 4.73 9.36
CA GLN A 80 12.83 3.81 10.47
C GLN A 80 11.66 2.83 10.43
N PRO A 81 11.84 1.58 10.89
CA PRO A 81 10.76 0.63 11.03
C PRO A 81 9.64 1.17 11.93
N LEU A 82 8.40 1.15 11.44
CA LEU A 82 7.21 1.39 12.25
C LEU A 82 6.77 0.08 12.90
N VAL A 83 6.66 -1.01 12.11
CA VAL A 83 6.32 -2.35 12.61
C VAL A 83 7.21 -3.36 11.90
N LYS A 84 7.96 -4.13 12.66
CA LYS A 84 8.78 -5.24 12.16
C LYS A 84 7.97 -6.55 12.10
N ARG A 85 8.46 -7.52 11.33
CA ARG A 85 7.82 -8.84 11.17
C ARG A 85 7.45 -9.52 12.50
N ASN A 86 8.31 -9.46 13.50
CA ASN A 86 8.05 -10.05 14.82
C ASN A 86 7.06 -9.25 15.67
N GLU A 87 6.74 -8.04 15.28
CA GLU A 87 5.81 -7.11 15.94
C GLU A 87 4.43 -7.07 15.26
N MET A 88 4.25 -7.79 14.14
CA MET A 88 3.00 -7.82 13.38
C MET A 88 1.78 -8.28 14.19
N GLY A 89 1.99 -8.87 15.36
CA GLY A 89 0.92 -9.18 16.33
C GLY A 89 0.14 -7.96 16.81
N ILE A 90 0.65 -6.74 16.61
CA ILE A 90 -0.09 -5.49 16.88
C ILE A 90 -1.37 -5.38 16.05
N PHE A 91 -1.44 -6.06 14.89
CA PHE A 91 -2.59 -6.08 13.98
C PHE A 91 -3.55 -7.27 14.22
N LYS A 92 -3.41 -7.94 15.36
CA LYS A 92 -4.26 -9.09 15.69
C LYS A 92 -5.74 -8.72 15.62
N ASN A 93 -6.54 -9.63 15.04
CA ASN A 93 -8.01 -9.50 14.86
C ASN A 93 -8.42 -8.28 13.99
N GLN A 94 -7.51 -7.74 13.16
CA GLN A 94 -7.80 -6.64 12.23
C GLN A 94 -7.87 -7.16 10.78
N ASN A 95 -8.54 -6.40 9.91
CA ASN A 95 -8.42 -6.54 8.46
C ASN A 95 -7.35 -5.58 7.96
N LEU A 96 -6.35 -6.07 7.25
CA LEU A 96 -5.14 -5.31 6.94
C LEU A 96 -4.92 -5.18 5.43
N PHE A 97 -4.87 -3.95 4.93
CA PHE A 97 -4.49 -3.62 3.57
C PHE A 97 -3.16 -2.86 3.62
N LEU A 98 -2.07 -3.50 3.16
CA LEU A 98 -0.73 -2.92 3.16
C LEU A 98 -0.31 -2.49 1.75
N LEU A 99 -0.58 -1.24 1.36
CA LEU A 99 -0.04 -0.66 0.13
C LEU A 99 1.39 -0.18 0.39
N ALA A 100 2.31 -1.12 0.30
CA ALA A 100 3.74 -0.95 0.56
C ALA A 100 4.54 -2.00 -0.19
N CYS A 101 5.78 -1.67 -0.59
CA CYS A 101 6.67 -2.60 -1.27
C CYS A 101 6.87 -3.88 -0.46
N ASP A 102 6.87 -5.04 -1.13
CA ASP A 102 7.13 -6.37 -0.57
C ASP A 102 6.26 -6.76 0.63
N SER A 103 5.15 -6.04 0.85
CA SER A 103 4.20 -6.32 1.94
C SER A 103 3.54 -7.71 1.83
N ALA A 104 3.45 -8.28 0.62
CA ALA A 104 3.02 -9.67 0.40
C ALA A 104 3.95 -10.66 1.11
N SER A 105 5.25 -10.47 1.00
CA SER A 105 6.26 -11.29 1.68
C SER A 105 6.23 -11.11 3.19
N LEU A 106 6.05 -9.86 3.67
CA LEU A 106 5.88 -9.55 5.08
C LEU A 106 4.65 -10.27 5.67
N ILE A 107 3.48 -10.17 5.03
CA ILE A 107 2.25 -10.86 5.46
C ILE A 107 2.48 -12.37 5.51
N LYS A 108 3.00 -12.97 4.44
CA LYS A 108 3.27 -14.40 4.35
C LYS A 108 4.20 -14.88 5.46
N SER A 109 5.28 -14.15 5.73
CA SER A 109 6.29 -14.53 6.73
C SER A 109 5.84 -14.28 8.17
N SER A 110 4.90 -13.35 8.40
CA SER A 110 4.37 -13.00 9.73
C SER A 110 3.00 -13.59 10.05
N PHE A 111 2.38 -14.32 9.15
CA PHE A 111 1.01 -14.84 9.26
C PHE A 111 0.68 -15.45 10.64
N ARG A 112 1.57 -16.31 11.17
CA ARG A 112 1.35 -16.97 12.47
C ARG A 112 1.44 -16.00 13.66
N ILE A 113 2.14 -14.87 13.50
CA ILE A 113 2.35 -13.85 14.54
C ILE A 113 1.23 -12.82 14.47
N ALA A 114 0.94 -12.34 13.27
CA ALA A 114 -0.01 -11.26 13.02
C ALA A 114 -1.43 -11.61 13.46
N LYS A 115 -1.87 -12.86 13.16
CA LYS A 115 -3.24 -13.33 13.48
C LYS A 115 -4.32 -12.33 13.03
N THR A 116 -4.11 -11.71 11.87
CA THR A 116 -5.09 -10.85 11.22
C THR A 116 -6.29 -11.67 10.76
N ASN A 117 -7.47 -11.05 10.64
CA ASN A 117 -8.65 -11.72 10.09
C ASN A 117 -8.47 -11.95 8.59
N LYS A 118 -8.10 -10.89 7.87
CA LYS A 118 -7.72 -10.89 6.45
C LYS A 118 -6.58 -9.90 6.25
N ALA A 119 -5.73 -10.17 5.27
CA ALA A 119 -4.66 -9.26 4.91
C ALA A 119 -4.42 -9.26 3.40
N ILE A 120 -4.31 -8.08 2.80
CA ILE A 120 -3.88 -7.88 1.41
C ILE A 120 -2.53 -7.18 1.42
N GLY A 121 -1.58 -7.70 0.64
CA GLY A 121 -0.25 -7.11 0.44
C GLY A 121 0.20 -7.26 -1.01
N PHE A 122 1.24 -6.53 -1.36
CA PHE A 122 1.76 -6.38 -2.71
C PHE A 122 3.22 -6.83 -2.78
N GLY A 123 3.68 -7.15 -3.98
CA GLY A 123 5.09 -7.33 -4.29
C GLY A 123 5.84 -6.01 -4.38
N PRO A 124 6.93 -5.94 -5.15
CA PRO A 124 7.64 -4.71 -5.43
C PRO A 124 6.73 -3.66 -6.07
N LEU A 125 6.79 -2.44 -5.56
CA LEU A 125 6.06 -1.27 -6.07
C LEU A 125 7.07 -0.13 -6.29
N PRO A 126 7.87 -0.16 -7.35
CA PRO A 126 8.91 0.85 -7.56
C PRO A 126 8.29 2.24 -7.76
N THR A 127 8.64 3.17 -6.89
CA THR A 127 8.15 4.54 -6.88
C THR A 127 9.25 5.58 -7.11
N GLU A 128 10.51 5.12 -7.17
CA GLU A 128 11.69 5.93 -7.43
C GLU A 128 12.60 5.22 -8.44
N ILE A 129 13.37 6.00 -9.23
CA ILE A 129 14.22 5.42 -10.26
C ILE A 129 15.34 4.58 -9.67
N GLU A 130 15.85 4.97 -8.51
CA GLU A 130 16.88 4.26 -7.77
C GLU A 130 16.42 2.85 -7.35
N GLU A 131 15.13 2.67 -7.07
CA GLU A 131 14.54 1.35 -6.76
C GLU A 131 14.58 0.45 -7.99
N VAL A 132 14.31 1.01 -9.18
CA VAL A 132 14.40 0.30 -10.47
C VAL A 132 15.84 -0.08 -10.79
N GLU A 133 16.78 0.87 -10.66
CA GLU A 133 18.21 0.65 -10.94
C GLU A 133 18.83 -0.40 -10.02
N ASN A 134 18.38 -0.49 -8.79
CA ASN A 134 18.84 -1.48 -7.80
C ASN A 134 18.17 -2.85 -7.93
N ASP A 135 17.05 -2.96 -8.64
CA ASP A 135 16.39 -4.24 -8.91
C ASP A 135 16.98 -4.91 -10.15
N LYS A 136 17.59 -6.10 -9.96
CA LYS A 136 18.26 -6.84 -11.05
C LYS A 136 17.32 -7.23 -12.21
N LYS A 137 16.02 -7.31 -11.97
CA LYS A 137 15.03 -7.64 -13.01
C LYS A 137 14.62 -6.39 -13.78
N LEU A 138 14.41 -5.27 -13.08
CA LEU A 138 13.88 -4.04 -13.65
C LEU A 138 14.96 -3.17 -14.31
N ALA A 139 16.21 -3.24 -13.84
CA ALA A 139 17.32 -2.39 -14.31
C ALA A 139 17.58 -2.45 -15.83
N ASN A 140 17.22 -3.56 -16.49
CA ASN A 140 17.43 -3.75 -17.92
C ASN A 140 16.16 -3.56 -18.77
N GLU A 141 15.02 -3.21 -18.18
CA GLU A 141 13.75 -3.10 -18.87
C GLU A 141 13.49 -1.72 -19.50
N GLY A 142 14.42 -0.77 -19.35
CA GLY A 142 14.30 0.58 -19.91
C GLY A 142 13.18 1.41 -19.27
N ILE A 143 12.89 1.17 -17.99
CA ILE A 143 11.91 1.93 -17.21
C ILE A 143 12.45 3.35 -16.99
N THR A 144 11.64 4.35 -17.30
CA THR A 144 11.97 5.77 -17.19
C THR A 144 11.26 6.43 -16.02
N LEU A 145 11.69 7.63 -15.64
CA LEU A 145 10.99 8.46 -14.65
C LEU A 145 9.52 8.68 -15.03
N ASP A 146 9.25 8.94 -16.31
CA ASP A 146 7.87 9.13 -16.80
C ASP A 146 7.03 7.85 -16.59
N THR A 147 7.63 6.68 -16.82
CA THR A 147 6.95 5.39 -16.56
C THR A 147 6.63 5.22 -15.08
N ILE A 148 7.55 5.61 -14.18
CA ILE A 148 7.33 5.56 -12.72
C ILE A 148 6.21 6.51 -12.31
N GLU A 149 6.17 7.74 -12.82
CA GLU A 149 5.09 8.69 -12.52
C GLU A 149 3.74 8.19 -13.03
N LEU A 150 3.67 7.59 -14.20
CA LEU A 150 2.46 6.95 -14.73
C LEU A 150 2.06 5.73 -13.87
N PHE A 151 3.01 4.98 -13.35
CA PHE A 151 2.75 3.85 -12.45
C PHE A 151 2.16 4.33 -11.11
N LYS A 152 2.71 5.39 -10.49
CA LYS A 152 2.14 6.01 -9.29
C LYS A 152 0.69 6.47 -9.51
N GLN A 153 0.42 7.13 -10.65
CA GLN A 153 -0.93 7.55 -11.01
C GLN A 153 -1.87 6.34 -11.16
N ALA A 154 -1.42 5.28 -11.83
CA ALA A 154 -2.19 4.07 -12.04
C ALA A 154 -2.45 3.30 -10.73
N ILE A 155 -1.50 3.27 -9.79
CA ILE A 155 -1.69 2.75 -8.43
C ILE A 155 -2.83 3.52 -7.75
N ASN A 156 -2.75 4.85 -7.71
CA ASN A 156 -3.77 5.67 -7.06
C ASN A 156 -5.15 5.45 -7.67
N GLU A 157 -5.27 5.54 -9.00
CA GLU A 157 -6.53 5.33 -9.72
C GLU A 157 -7.14 3.97 -9.38
N THR A 158 -6.35 2.91 -9.51
CA THR A 158 -6.80 1.53 -9.28
C THR A 158 -7.23 1.32 -7.82
N VAL A 159 -6.42 1.77 -6.87
CA VAL A 159 -6.70 1.59 -5.44
C VAL A 159 -7.91 2.42 -5.02
N ILE A 160 -8.02 3.68 -5.47
CA ILE A 160 -9.17 4.55 -5.18
C ILE A 160 -10.46 3.90 -5.68
N LEU A 161 -10.52 3.50 -6.95
CA LEU A 161 -11.72 2.90 -7.53
C LEU A 161 -12.12 1.63 -6.76
N SER A 162 -11.14 0.79 -6.43
CA SER A 162 -11.39 -0.46 -5.71
C SER A 162 -11.88 -0.24 -4.28
N LEU A 163 -11.27 0.70 -3.55
CA LEU A 163 -11.69 1.04 -2.18
C LEU A 163 -13.07 1.69 -2.15
N LEU A 164 -13.38 2.58 -3.10
CA LEU A 164 -14.70 3.21 -3.18
C LEU A 164 -15.79 2.17 -3.46
N GLU A 165 -15.56 1.21 -4.35
CA GLU A 165 -16.50 0.12 -4.60
C GLU A 165 -16.61 -0.82 -3.38
N PHE A 166 -15.52 -1.08 -2.69
CA PHE A 166 -15.51 -1.92 -1.50
C PHE A 166 -16.30 -1.29 -0.34
N PHE A 167 -16.09 0.00 -0.07
CA PHE A 167 -16.74 0.70 1.05
C PHE A 167 -18.19 1.13 0.80
N LYS A 168 -18.72 0.98 -0.41
CA LYS A 168 -20.14 1.22 -0.69
C LYS A 168 -21.08 0.20 -0.05
N ASP A 169 -20.58 -0.98 0.29
CA ASP A 169 -21.39 -2.08 0.75
C ASP A 169 -20.64 -2.86 1.86
N GLU A 170 -21.11 -2.73 3.09
CA GLU A 170 -20.52 -3.35 4.27
C GLU A 170 -20.56 -4.89 4.26
N SER A 171 -21.38 -5.51 3.39
CA SER A 171 -21.42 -6.96 3.23
C SER A 171 -20.23 -7.53 2.47
N LYS A 172 -19.43 -6.68 1.79
CA LYS A 172 -18.26 -7.09 1.02
C LYS A 172 -17.06 -7.37 1.93
N ASP A 173 -16.38 -8.45 1.64
CA ASP A 173 -15.15 -8.84 2.33
C ASP A 173 -13.90 -8.48 1.51
N PHE A 174 -12.72 -8.80 2.04
CA PHE A 174 -11.43 -8.55 1.37
C PHE A 174 -11.22 -9.37 0.09
N ILE A 175 -12.00 -10.43 -0.14
CA ILE A 175 -11.97 -11.17 -1.41
C ILE A 175 -12.54 -10.27 -2.51
N PHE A 176 -13.67 -9.59 -2.26
CA PHE A 176 -14.22 -8.60 -3.18
C PHE A 176 -13.25 -7.44 -3.43
N LEU A 177 -12.57 -6.95 -2.37
CA LEU A 177 -11.57 -5.90 -2.57
C LEU A 177 -10.46 -6.35 -3.51
N LYS A 178 -9.95 -7.57 -3.34
CA LYS A 178 -8.95 -8.15 -4.25
C LYS A 178 -9.49 -8.28 -5.68
N ASP A 179 -10.74 -8.70 -5.84
CA ASP A 179 -11.36 -8.85 -7.16
C ASP A 179 -11.54 -7.50 -7.86
N TYR A 180 -11.91 -6.43 -7.12
CA TYR A 180 -11.94 -5.08 -7.67
C TYR A 180 -10.56 -4.57 -8.08
N LEU A 181 -9.54 -4.80 -7.24
CA LEU A 181 -8.16 -4.48 -7.59
C LEU A 181 -7.74 -5.19 -8.88
N ASN A 182 -8.00 -6.49 -9.00
CA ASN A 182 -7.73 -7.26 -10.22
C ASN A 182 -8.47 -6.71 -11.44
N LEU A 183 -9.74 -6.34 -11.28
CA LEU A 183 -10.56 -5.77 -12.36
C LEU A 183 -9.97 -4.45 -12.86
N HIS A 184 -9.67 -3.52 -11.93
CA HIS A 184 -9.16 -2.20 -12.29
C HIS A 184 -7.72 -2.26 -12.81
N LEU A 185 -6.87 -3.12 -12.25
CA LEU A 185 -5.52 -3.39 -12.76
C LEU A 185 -5.59 -3.94 -14.20
N ASN A 186 -6.46 -4.92 -14.48
CA ASN A 186 -6.62 -5.45 -15.84
C ASN A 186 -7.07 -4.37 -16.83
N LYS A 187 -8.02 -3.51 -16.45
CA LYS A 187 -8.45 -2.38 -17.28
C LYS A 187 -7.30 -1.42 -17.54
N ARG A 188 -6.50 -1.09 -16.53
CA ARG A 188 -5.37 -0.16 -16.64
C ARG A 188 -4.23 -0.76 -17.48
N ILE A 189 -3.93 -2.05 -17.31
CA ILE A 189 -2.97 -2.80 -18.15
C ILE A 189 -3.38 -2.74 -19.63
N ASN A 190 -4.65 -3.07 -19.92
CA ASN A 190 -5.15 -3.02 -21.29
C ASN A 190 -5.03 -1.63 -21.90
N LYS A 191 -5.35 -0.57 -21.14
CA LYS A 191 -5.20 0.81 -21.59
C LYS A 191 -3.73 1.13 -21.90
N ALA A 192 -2.80 0.74 -21.03
CA ALA A 192 -1.37 0.97 -21.22
C ALA A 192 -0.86 0.31 -22.52
N ILE A 193 -1.34 -0.90 -22.84
CA ILE A 193 -0.92 -1.63 -24.05
C ILE A 193 -1.61 -1.09 -25.31
N LEU A 194 -2.93 -0.90 -25.28
CA LEU A 194 -3.74 -0.70 -26.49
C LEU A 194 -3.87 0.77 -26.88
N GLU A 195 -3.82 1.69 -25.91
CA GLU A 195 -4.07 3.10 -26.13
C GLU A 195 -2.81 3.97 -25.95
N GLU A 196 -1.92 3.58 -25.02
CA GLU A 196 -0.76 4.37 -24.65
C GLU A 196 0.56 3.84 -25.21
N ASP A 197 0.55 2.64 -25.82
CA ASP A 197 1.73 1.92 -26.33
C ASP A 197 2.88 1.87 -25.30
N ASN A 198 2.50 1.74 -24.01
CA ASN A 198 3.44 1.74 -22.89
C ASN A 198 3.56 0.36 -22.26
N ARG A 199 4.43 -0.47 -22.83
CA ARG A 199 4.67 -1.84 -22.38
C ARG A 199 5.25 -1.90 -20.97
N ASN A 200 6.19 -1.01 -20.66
CA ASN A 200 6.85 -1.00 -19.35
C ASN A 200 5.86 -0.71 -18.22
N LEU A 201 4.93 0.24 -18.42
CA LEU A 201 3.86 0.49 -17.48
C LEU A 201 2.94 -0.73 -17.33
N ALA A 202 2.58 -1.38 -18.44
CA ALA A 202 1.75 -2.56 -18.39
C ALA A 202 2.41 -3.71 -17.61
N ASP A 203 3.70 -3.92 -17.79
CA ASP A 203 4.47 -4.97 -17.12
C ASP A 203 4.60 -4.68 -15.60
N LEU A 204 4.83 -3.42 -15.19
CA LEU A 204 4.80 -3.03 -13.76
C LEU A 204 3.43 -3.30 -13.13
N LEU A 205 2.35 -2.93 -13.79
CA LEU A 205 0.98 -3.18 -13.30
C LEU A 205 0.64 -4.67 -13.26
N PHE A 206 1.12 -5.44 -14.24
CA PHE A 206 0.95 -6.88 -14.29
C PHE A 206 1.68 -7.55 -13.13
N ASN A 207 2.92 -7.13 -12.82
CA ASN A 207 3.67 -7.62 -11.68
C ASN A 207 2.96 -7.27 -10.36
N MET A 208 2.51 -6.01 -10.17
CA MET A 208 1.71 -5.60 -9.02
C MET A 208 0.49 -6.52 -8.82
N LYS A 209 -0.24 -6.84 -9.90
CA LYS A 209 -1.40 -7.73 -9.85
C LYS A 209 -1.03 -9.16 -9.46
N ASN A 210 0.01 -9.72 -10.06
CA ASN A 210 0.40 -11.12 -9.85
C ASN A 210 1.02 -11.38 -8.48
N ASP A 211 1.74 -10.40 -7.96
CA ASP A 211 2.40 -10.49 -6.66
C ASP A 211 1.47 -10.11 -5.49
N MET A 212 0.27 -9.62 -5.80
CA MET A 212 -0.74 -9.31 -4.79
C MET A 212 -1.29 -10.58 -4.16
N VAL A 213 -1.19 -10.66 -2.83
CA VAL A 213 -1.69 -11.80 -2.04
C VAL A 213 -2.85 -11.40 -1.16
N ILE A 214 -3.68 -12.40 -0.79
CA ILE A 214 -4.66 -12.31 0.28
C ILE A 214 -4.47 -13.49 1.22
N TYR A 215 -4.50 -13.21 2.52
CA TYR A 215 -4.42 -14.18 3.62
C TYR A 215 -5.59 -14.00 4.57
#